data_0b89a6f97ccea2c4f2557f84a951feff
#
_entry.id   0b89a6f97ccea2c4f2557f84a951feff
#
_cell.length_a   1.000
_cell.length_b   1.000
_cell.length_c   1.000
_cell.angle_alpha   90.00
_cell.angle_beta   90.00
_cell.angle_gamma   90.00
#
_symmetry.space_group_name_H-M   'P 1'
#
loop_
_entity.id
_entity.type
_entity.pdbx_description
1 polymer ?
#
loop_
_entity_poly.entity_id
_entity_poly.type
_entity_poly.pdbx_seq_one_letter_code
_entity_poly.pdbx_strand_id
1 'polypeptide(L)'
;MREVTRTIAFEGTWDDDRSSLVRGIFDGLAAEWTATRDSPGRALPLLDALDRGGVAGGTAVELGSGTGLATGHLAERFDRVVPIDLSFEMLRHAVADTTQVNADASRLPLPGGVADALVLMNMFLFPLEVARCLAPTGALVWVNSRAEDTPIHLTADEVLESLTATGTGEWSGVASRAGEGS
;
A
#
# COMPACT_ATOMS: atom_id res chain seq x y z
N MET A 1 7.10 3.12 15.96
CA MET A 1 6.54 2.68 14.64
C MET A 1 7.39 3.18 13.49
N ARG A 2 7.72 4.49 13.38
CA ARG A 2 8.55 5.02 12.27
C ARG A 2 9.91 4.31 12.13
N GLU A 3 10.60 4.06 13.24
CA GLU A 3 11.86 3.30 13.26
C GLU A 3 11.67 1.88 12.69
N VAL A 4 10.60 1.19 13.10
CA VAL A 4 10.26 -0.15 12.57
C VAL A 4 10.01 -0.09 11.06
N THR A 5 9.31 0.94 10.57
CA THR A 5 9.08 1.11 9.12
C THR A 5 10.39 1.28 8.37
N ARG A 6 11.33 2.06 8.91
CA ARG A 6 12.65 2.26 8.31
C ARG A 6 13.48 0.97 8.30
N THR A 7 13.53 0.23 9.41
CA THR A 7 14.29 -1.03 9.47
C THR A 7 13.71 -2.09 8.53
N ILE A 8 12.40 -2.12 8.33
CA ILE A 8 11.76 -2.99 7.32
C ILE A 8 12.20 -2.57 5.91
N ALA A 9 12.12 -1.27 5.57
CA ALA A 9 12.39 -0.79 4.23
C ALA A 9 13.89 -0.85 3.85
N PHE A 10 14.81 -0.60 4.79
CA PHE A 10 16.24 -0.48 4.51
C PHE A 10 17.07 -1.69 4.93
N GLU A 11 16.63 -2.43 5.96
CA GLU A 11 17.39 -3.56 6.53
C GLU A 11 16.70 -4.91 6.30
N GLY A 12 15.49 -4.91 5.76
CA GLY A 12 14.73 -6.12 5.49
C GLY A 12 14.33 -6.89 6.75
N THR A 13 14.18 -6.20 7.88
CA THR A 13 13.93 -6.82 9.19
C THR A 13 12.48 -7.28 9.39
N TRP A 14 11.96 -8.05 8.46
CA TRP A 14 10.63 -8.65 8.53
C TRP A 14 10.74 -10.16 8.67
N ASP A 15 10.17 -10.70 9.74
CA ASP A 15 10.19 -12.12 10.09
C ASP A 15 8.79 -12.61 10.52
N ASP A 16 8.68 -13.91 10.79
CA ASP A 16 7.41 -14.56 11.17
C ASP A 16 6.86 -14.02 12.51
N ASP A 17 7.71 -13.63 13.44
CA ASP A 17 7.29 -13.08 14.73
C ASP A 17 6.68 -11.70 14.55
N ARG A 18 7.32 -10.82 13.76
CA ARG A 18 6.79 -9.49 13.42
C ARG A 18 5.51 -9.57 12.62
N SER A 19 5.48 -10.43 11.60
CA SER A 19 4.28 -10.59 10.78
C SER A 19 3.11 -11.10 11.61
N SER A 20 3.35 -12.04 12.53
CA SER A 20 2.33 -12.57 13.45
C SER A 20 1.84 -11.52 14.43
N LEU A 21 2.75 -10.68 14.97
CA LEU A 21 2.39 -9.58 15.86
C LEU A 21 1.51 -8.54 15.12
N VAL A 22 1.92 -8.11 13.94
CA VAL A 22 1.17 -7.14 13.13
C VAL A 22 -0.19 -7.69 12.75
N ARG A 23 -0.24 -8.94 12.26
CA ARG A 23 -1.50 -9.62 11.96
C ARG A 23 -2.43 -9.64 13.16
N GLY A 24 -1.96 -10.05 14.33
CA GLY A 24 -2.77 -10.11 15.55
C GLY A 24 -3.34 -8.75 15.97
N ILE A 25 -2.60 -7.66 15.77
CA ILE A 25 -3.10 -6.30 16.01
C ILE A 25 -4.28 -5.99 15.08
N PHE A 26 -4.13 -6.24 13.77
CA PHE A 26 -5.18 -5.94 12.79
C PHE A 26 -6.37 -6.89 12.88
N ASP A 27 -6.15 -8.18 13.17
CA ASP A 27 -7.23 -9.12 13.47
C ASP A 27 -8.11 -8.62 14.61
N GLY A 28 -7.50 -8.11 15.69
CA GLY A 28 -8.22 -7.55 16.84
C GLY A 28 -9.00 -6.27 16.54
N LEU A 29 -8.64 -5.52 15.49
CA LEU A 29 -9.29 -4.27 15.09
C LEU A 29 -10.34 -4.45 13.99
N ALA A 30 -10.39 -5.62 13.33
CA ALA A 30 -11.13 -5.82 12.09
C ALA A 30 -12.64 -5.54 12.23
N ALA A 31 -13.27 -6.01 13.30
CA ALA A 31 -14.72 -5.88 13.51
C ALA A 31 -15.21 -4.43 13.58
N GLU A 32 -14.37 -3.52 14.09
CA GLU A 32 -14.71 -2.09 14.26
C GLU A 32 -14.01 -1.19 13.23
N TRP A 33 -13.17 -1.78 12.37
CA TRP A 33 -12.31 -1.00 11.47
C TRP A 33 -13.10 -0.06 10.56
N THR A 34 -14.06 -0.59 9.81
CA THR A 34 -14.87 0.22 8.90
C THR A 34 -15.65 1.29 9.66
N ALA A 35 -16.34 0.93 10.75
CA ALA A 35 -17.14 1.87 11.53
C ALA A 35 -16.31 3.02 12.12
N THR A 36 -15.04 2.76 12.46
CA THR A 36 -14.16 3.76 13.10
C THR A 36 -13.26 4.51 12.13
N ARG A 37 -13.06 3.99 10.92
CA ARG A 37 -12.10 4.52 9.94
C ARG A 37 -12.74 5.04 8.66
N ASP A 38 -13.97 4.63 8.35
CA ASP A 38 -14.67 5.17 7.21
C ASP A 38 -15.09 6.62 7.47
N SER A 39 -14.74 7.49 6.53
CA SER A 39 -15.11 8.89 6.54
C SER A 39 -15.05 9.46 5.11
N PRO A 40 -15.86 10.49 4.79
CA PRO A 40 -15.90 11.06 3.44
C PRO A 40 -14.56 11.54 2.88
N GLY A 41 -13.62 11.89 3.77
CA GLY A 41 -12.28 12.36 3.38
C GLY A 41 -11.19 11.29 3.35
N ARG A 42 -11.50 10.03 3.74
CA ARG A 42 -10.47 9.00 3.92
C ARG A 42 -9.70 8.68 2.64
N ALA A 43 -10.39 8.61 1.50
CA ALA A 43 -9.78 8.27 0.23
C ALA A 43 -9.12 9.47 -0.49
N LEU A 44 -9.39 10.71 -0.06
CA LEU A 44 -8.87 11.90 -0.74
C LEU A 44 -7.36 11.91 -0.95
N PRO A 45 -6.50 11.53 0.03
CA PRO A 45 -5.06 11.49 -0.21
C PRO A 45 -4.66 10.47 -1.29
N LEU A 46 -5.35 9.34 -1.38
CA LEU A 46 -5.12 8.35 -2.42
C LEU A 46 -5.56 8.88 -3.78
N LEU A 47 -6.75 9.43 -3.88
CA LEU A 47 -7.29 9.97 -5.13
C LEU A 47 -6.41 11.10 -5.66
N ASP A 48 -5.97 12.02 -4.79
CA ASP A 48 -5.03 13.08 -5.15
C ASP A 48 -3.70 12.52 -5.67
N ALA A 49 -3.15 11.50 -5.03
CA ALA A 49 -1.91 10.86 -5.47
C ALA A 49 -2.06 10.20 -6.86
N LEU A 50 -3.17 9.50 -7.10
CA LEU A 50 -3.49 8.89 -8.39
C LEU A 50 -3.66 9.94 -9.50
N ASP A 51 -4.37 11.04 -9.20
CA ASP A 51 -4.59 12.13 -10.15
C ASP A 51 -3.29 12.83 -10.53
N ARG A 52 -2.46 13.18 -9.55
CA ARG A 52 -1.16 13.83 -9.78
C ARG A 52 -0.18 12.95 -10.53
N GLY A 53 -0.20 11.64 -10.24
CA GLY A 53 0.64 10.68 -10.93
C GLY A 53 0.11 10.28 -12.32
N GLY A 54 -1.12 10.65 -12.67
CA GLY A 54 -1.78 10.18 -13.90
C GLY A 54 -1.94 8.65 -13.92
N VAL A 55 -2.09 8.02 -12.74
CA VAL A 55 -2.08 6.56 -12.60
C VAL A 55 -3.50 6.02 -12.70
N ALA A 56 -3.77 5.26 -13.77
CA ALA A 56 -5.08 4.62 -14.03
C ALA A 56 -4.94 3.51 -15.07
N GLY A 57 -5.96 2.65 -15.17
CA GLY A 57 -6.02 1.54 -16.13
C GLY A 57 -5.14 0.35 -15.76
N GLY A 58 -5.31 -0.78 -16.46
CA GLY A 58 -4.55 -1.99 -16.20
C GLY A 58 -4.85 -2.64 -14.85
N THR A 59 -3.85 -3.25 -14.24
CA THR A 59 -3.97 -4.00 -12.98
C THR A 59 -3.36 -3.23 -11.82
N ALA A 60 -4.18 -2.84 -10.85
CA ALA A 60 -3.73 -2.33 -9.55
C ALA A 60 -3.65 -3.47 -8.53
N VAL A 61 -2.56 -3.53 -7.78
CA VAL A 61 -2.43 -4.38 -6.59
C VAL A 61 -2.42 -3.48 -5.36
N GLU A 62 -3.42 -3.64 -4.50
CA GLU A 62 -3.55 -2.88 -3.25
C GLU A 62 -2.96 -3.71 -2.10
N LEU A 63 -1.89 -3.20 -1.49
CA LEU A 63 -1.23 -3.85 -0.36
C LEU A 63 -1.68 -3.23 0.97
N GLY A 64 -2.09 -4.08 1.91
CA GLY A 64 -2.68 -3.64 3.16
C GLY A 64 -4.10 -3.10 2.94
N SER A 65 -4.91 -3.79 2.13
CA SER A 65 -6.26 -3.35 1.76
C SER A 65 -7.23 -3.25 2.95
N GLY A 66 -6.94 -3.96 4.04
CA GLY A 66 -7.79 -3.99 5.23
C GLY A 66 -9.18 -4.47 4.89
N THR A 67 -10.19 -3.69 5.30
CA THR A 67 -11.60 -3.95 4.98
C THR A 67 -12.02 -3.39 3.61
N GLY A 68 -11.08 -2.98 2.76
CA GLY A 68 -11.37 -2.54 1.39
C GLY A 68 -11.93 -1.12 1.25
N LEU A 69 -11.67 -0.23 2.22
CA LEU A 69 -12.18 1.15 2.16
C LEU A 69 -11.65 1.96 0.98
N ALA A 70 -10.47 1.63 0.46
CA ALA A 70 -9.91 2.26 -0.73
C ALA A 70 -10.16 1.44 -2.02
N THR A 71 -10.40 0.14 -1.89
CA THR A 71 -10.55 -0.81 -3.01
C THR A 71 -11.64 -0.39 -4.01
N GLY A 72 -12.80 0.11 -3.51
CA GLY A 72 -13.89 0.58 -4.37
C GLY A 72 -13.46 1.75 -5.27
N HIS A 73 -12.71 2.70 -4.73
CA HIS A 73 -12.18 3.84 -5.49
C HIS A 73 -11.13 3.41 -6.55
N LEU A 74 -10.34 2.39 -6.22
CA LEU A 74 -9.41 1.80 -7.18
C LEU A 74 -10.15 1.09 -8.31
N ALA A 75 -11.25 0.37 -8.02
CA ALA A 75 -12.06 -0.31 -9.01
C ALA A 75 -12.76 0.63 -10.02
N GLU A 76 -12.92 1.90 -9.68
CA GLU A 76 -13.42 2.94 -10.58
C GLU A 76 -12.36 3.43 -11.58
N ARG A 77 -11.06 3.16 -11.32
CA ARG A 77 -9.92 3.70 -12.07
C ARG A 77 -9.09 2.66 -12.82
N PHE A 78 -9.12 1.42 -12.36
CA PHE A 78 -8.32 0.32 -12.91
C PHE A 78 -9.21 -0.77 -13.48
N ASP A 79 -8.74 -1.45 -14.52
CA ASP A 79 -9.47 -2.54 -15.17
C ASP A 79 -9.58 -3.76 -14.24
N ARG A 80 -8.59 -3.93 -13.36
CA ARG A 80 -8.53 -4.98 -12.36
C ARG A 80 -7.92 -4.43 -11.07
N VAL A 81 -8.50 -4.80 -9.94
CA VAL A 81 -7.92 -4.56 -8.61
C VAL A 81 -7.71 -5.89 -7.90
N VAL A 82 -6.52 -6.07 -7.32
CA VAL A 82 -6.15 -7.22 -6.50
C VAL A 82 -5.85 -6.72 -5.09
N PRO A 83 -6.85 -6.71 -4.18
CA PRO A 83 -6.63 -6.32 -2.80
C PRO A 83 -5.98 -7.45 -2.03
N ILE A 84 -4.90 -7.13 -1.31
CA ILE A 84 -4.10 -8.07 -0.52
C ILE A 84 -3.96 -7.55 0.90
N ASP A 85 -4.21 -8.40 1.88
CA ASP A 85 -3.96 -8.11 3.29
C ASP A 85 -3.39 -9.30 4.04
N LEU A 86 -2.56 -9.01 5.04
CA LEU A 86 -1.99 -10.00 5.94
C LEU A 86 -3.03 -10.56 6.92
N SER A 87 -3.99 -9.70 7.34
CA SER A 87 -5.06 -10.06 8.27
C SER A 87 -6.22 -10.71 7.53
N PHE A 88 -6.46 -11.97 7.78
CA PHE A 88 -7.64 -12.66 7.26
C PHE A 88 -8.94 -12.10 7.84
N GLU A 89 -8.93 -11.65 9.10
CA GLU A 89 -10.10 -11.05 9.72
C GLU A 89 -10.46 -9.70 9.06
N MET A 90 -9.48 -8.88 8.66
CA MET A 90 -9.75 -7.68 7.87
C MET A 90 -10.48 -8.02 6.57
N LEU A 91 -10.00 -9.01 5.84
CA LEU A 91 -10.60 -9.44 4.57
C LEU A 91 -12.02 -10.00 4.76
N ARG A 92 -12.30 -10.69 5.87
CA ARG A 92 -13.66 -11.17 6.19
C ARG A 92 -14.68 -10.04 6.41
N HIS A 93 -14.21 -8.86 6.80
CA HIS A 93 -15.03 -7.66 6.98
C HIS A 93 -14.99 -6.71 5.79
N ALA A 94 -14.50 -7.18 4.64
CA ALA A 94 -14.37 -6.33 3.48
C ALA A 94 -15.72 -5.84 2.94
N VAL A 95 -15.75 -4.56 2.62
CA VAL A 95 -16.92 -3.86 2.09
C VAL A 95 -16.95 -3.84 0.56
N ALA A 96 -15.81 -4.09 -0.10
CA ALA A 96 -15.72 -4.15 -1.55
C ALA A 96 -16.04 -5.57 -2.05
N ASP A 97 -16.87 -5.67 -3.09
CA ASP A 97 -17.18 -6.93 -3.77
C ASP A 97 -16.08 -7.27 -4.79
N THR A 98 -14.92 -7.67 -4.27
CA THR A 98 -13.75 -8.05 -5.07
C THR A 98 -13.12 -9.33 -4.54
N THR A 99 -12.46 -10.08 -5.43
CA THR A 99 -11.68 -11.24 -4.99
C THR A 99 -10.44 -10.77 -4.25
N GLN A 100 -10.38 -11.08 -2.96
CA GLN A 100 -9.30 -10.68 -2.07
C GLN A 100 -8.28 -11.80 -1.89
N VAL A 101 -7.05 -11.42 -1.58
CA VAL A 101 -5.94 -12.36 -1.37
C VAL A 101 -5.39 -12.16 0.04
N ASN A 102 -5.40 -13.23 0.86
CA ASN A 102 -4.71 -13.21 2.14
C ASN A 102 -3.24 -13.60 1.93
N ALA A 103 -2.34 -12.64 2.07
CA ALA A 103 -0.91 -12.85 1.89
C ALA A 103 -0.07 -11.82 2.63
N ASP A 104 1.19 -12.18 2.86
CA ASP A 104 2.23 -11.28 3.36
C ASP A 104 2.82 -10.48 2.19
N ALA A 105 2.79 -9.15 2.31
CA ALA A 105 3.31 -8.24 1.29
C ALA A 105 4.85 -8.29 1.14
N SER A 106 5.56 -8.93 2.07
CA SER A 106 6.99 -9.20 1.94
C SER A 106 7.29 -10.33 0.94
N ARG A 107 6.29 -11.15 0.60
CA ARG A 107 6.38 -12.27 -0.35
C ARG A 107 5.03 -12.53 -1.01
N LEU A 108 4.71 -11.75 -2.01
CA LEU A 108 3.43 -11.81 -2.71
C LEU A 108 3.29 -13.08 -3.57
N PRO A 109 2.11 -13.73 -3.56
CA PRO A 109 1.81 -14.87 -4.41
C PRO A 109 1.46 -14.42 -5.84
N LEU A 110 2.25 -13.49 -6.38
CA LEU A 110 2.04 -12.89 -7.70
C LEU A 110 3.26 -13.08 -8.59
N PRO A 111 3.08 -13.22 -9.91
CA PRO A 111 4.19 -13.17 -10.85
C PRO A 111 4.93 -11.82 -10.80
N GLY A 112 6.20 -11.82 -11.21
CA GLY A 112 6.94 -10.58 -11.42
C GLY A 112 6.36 -9.77 -12.58
N GLY A 113 6.37 -8.44 -12.47
CA GLY A 113 5.96 -7.54 -13.53
C GLY A 113 4.46 -7.54 -13.84
N VAL A 114 3.61 -7.98 -12.92
CA VAL A 114 2.16 -8.13 -13.15
C VAL A 114 1.37 -6.86 -12.84
N ALA A 115 1.90 -5.98 -12.00
CA ALA A 115 1.19 -4.81 -11.53
C ALA A 115 1.53 -3.56 -12.35
N ASP A 116 0.52 -2.97 -12.99
CA ASP A 116 0.64 -1.64 -13.60
C ASP A 116 0.67 -0.55 -12.52
N ALA A 117 0.04 -0.81 -11.37
CA ALA A 117 0.15 0.00 -10.17
C ALA A 117 0.25 -0.87 -8.91
N LEU A 118 1.17 -0.52 -8.00
CA LEU A 118 1.17 -0.98 -6.62
C LEU A 118 0.73 0.17 -5.73
N VAL A 119 -0.34 -0.04 -4.97
CA VAL A 119 -0.96 0.99 -4.13
C VAL A 119 -0.79 0.62 -2.66
N LEU A 120 -0.10 1.47 -1.92
CA LEU A 120 0.19 1.31 -0.50
C LEU A 120 -0.30 2.55 0.26
N MET A 121 -1.36 2.39 1.06
CA MET A 121 -1.88 3.46 1.90
C MET A 121 -1.72 3.12 3.38
N ASN A 122 -0.85 3.86 4.08
CA ASN A 122 -0.51 3.60 5.48
C ASN A 122 -0.01 2.16 5.71
N MET A 123 0.88 1.68 4.88
CA MET A 123 1.39 0.32 4.84
C MET A 123 2.92 0.33 5.00
N PHE A 124 3.53 -0.79 5.41
CA PHE A 124 4.98 -0.99 5.36
C PHE A 124 5.46 -1.13 3.92
N LEU A 125 6.68 -0.66 3.64
CA LEU A 125 7.30 -0.79 2.34
C LEU A 125 8.25 -2.00 2.31
N PHE A 126 8.06 -2.86 1.33
CA PHE A 126 8.93 -4.01 1.01
C PHE A 126 9.58 -3.78 -0.37
N PRO A 127 10.69 -3.04 -0.45
CA PRO A 127 11.22 -2.54 -1.72
C PRO A 127 11.52 -3.61 -2.76
N LEU A 128 12.12 -4.74 -2.35
CA LEU A 128 12.44 -5.85 -3.25
C LEU A 128 11.18 -6.46 -3.88
N GLU A 129 10.12 -6.60 -3.09
CA GLU A 129 8.87 -7.20 -3.56
C GLU A 129 8.06 -6.23 -4.42
N VAL A 130 8.09 -4.94 -4.08
CA VAL A 130 7.56 -3.87 -4.93
C VAL A 130 8.26 -3.87 -6.28
N ALA A 131 9.58 -3.84 -6.28
CA ALA A 131 10.38 -3.85 -7.52
C ALA A 131 10.15 -5.11 -8.36
N ARG A 132 9.95 -6.26 -7.72
CA ARG A 132 9.67 -7.53 -8.42
C ARG A 132 8.30 -7.54 -9.08
N CYS A 133 7.27 -7.04 -8.40
CA CYS A 133 5.88 -7.15 -8.85
C CYS A 133 5.46 -6.06 -9.83
N LEU A 134 6.07 -4.87 -9.79
CA LEU A 134 5.76 -3.81 -10.74
C LEU A 134 6.17 -4.18 -12.17
N ALA A 135 5.28 -3.86 -13.11
CA ALA A 135 5.61 -3.87 -14.53
C ALA A 135 6.71 -2.85 -14.84
N PRO A 136 7.47 -2.99 -15.96
CA PRO A 136 8.57 -2.07 -16.28
C PRO A 136 8.16 -0.59 -16.37
N THR A 137 6.90 -0.32 -16.70
CA THR A 137 6.32 1.03 -16.75
C THR A 137 5.30 1.27 -15.63
N GLY A 138 5.26 0.37 -14.66
CA GLY A 138 4.32 0.44 -13.55
C GLY A 138 4.66 1.53 -12.55
N ALA A 139 3.67 1.94 -11.76
CA ALA A 139 3.79 2.99 -10.76
C ALA A 139 3.60 2.47 -9.34
N LEU A 140 4.44 2.91 -8.42
CA LEU A 140 4.18 2.80 -6.99
C LEU A 140 3.42 4.05 -6.53
N VAL A 141 2.25 3.84 -5.94
CA VAL A 141 1.46 4.89 -5.28
C VAL A 141 1.59 4.71 -3.77
N TRP A 142 2.43 5.55 -3.15
CA TRP A 142 2.71 5.53 -1.72
C TRP A 142 1.98 6.67 -1.01
N VAL A 143 1.10 6.34 -0.06
CA VAL A 143 0.26 7.33 0.62
C VAL A 143 0.39 7.25 2.14
N ASN A 144 0.83 8.35 2.74
CA ASN A 144 0.76 8.60 4.17
C ASN A 144 -0.44 9.52 4.45
N SER A 145 -1.59 8.98 4.83
CA SER A 145 -2.86 9.73 4.91
C SER A 145 -2.88 10.88 5.92
N ARG A 146 -1.92 10.91 6.85
CA ARG A 146 -1.74 11.98 7.83
C ARG A 146 -0.33 12.60 7.74
N ALA A 147 0.27 12.56 6.56
CA ALA A 147 1.63 13.02 6.33
C ALA A 147 2.60 12.51 7.43
N GLU A 148 3.36 13.39 8.05
CA GLU A 148 4.36 13.04 9.07
C GLU A 148 3.76 12.46 10.37
N ASP A 149 2.47 12.69 10.63
CA ASP A 149 1.73 12.14 11.77
C ASP A 149 1.28 10.68 11.54
N THR A 150 1.52 10.13 10.35
CA THR A 150 1.27 8.71 10.08
C THR A 150 2.30 7.87 10.87
N PRO A 151 1.87 6.92 11.72
CA PRO A 151 2.80 6.15 12.57
C PRO A 151 3.85 5.36 11.79
N ILE A 152 3.54 4.99 10.56
CA ILE A 152 4.41 4.19 9.64
C ILE A 152 4.96 5.05 8.49
N HIS A 153 5.12 6.36 8.75
CA HIS A 153 5.58 7.32 7.74
C HIS A 153 7.00 7.03 7.24
N LEU A 154 7.16 7.08 5.90
CA LEU A 154 8.42 7.32 5.20
C LEU A 154 8.26 8.56 4.33
N THR A 155 9.30 9.35 4.20
CA THR A 155 9.32 10.46 3.24
C THR A 155 9.43 9.94 1.81
N ALA A 156 9.10 10.75 0.81
CA ALA A 156 9.27 10.37 -0.59
C ALA A 156 10.74 10.04 -0.92
N ASP A 157 11.68 10.79 -0.37
CA ASP A 157 13.11 10.54 -0.56
C ASP A 157 13.52 9.19 0.04
N GLU A 158 13.03 8.84 1.24
CA GLU A 158 13.28 7.53 1.87
C GLU A 158 12.69 6.39 1.04
N VAL A 159 11.51 6.57 0.46
CA VAL A 159 10.90 5.59 -0.45
C VAL A 159 11.77 5.39 -1.69
N LEU A 160 12.16 6.48 -2.37
CA LEU A 160 13.02 6.44 -3.55
C LEU A 160 14.40 5.82 -3.25
N GLU A 161 15.02 6.21 -2.13
CA GLU A 161 16.29 5.67 -1.70
C GLU A 161 16.22 4.15 -1.48
N SER A 162 15.18 3.68 -0.76
CA SER A 162 15.00 2.24 -0.49
C SER A 162 14.73 1.43 -1.75
N LEU A 163 13.97 1.97 -2.71
CA LEU A 163 13.73 1.32 -4.01
C LEU A 163 15.01 1.30 -4.86
N THR A 164 15.75 2.41 -4.92
CA THR A 164 17.01 2.51 -5.65
C THR A 164 18.05 1.54 -5.11
N ALA A 165 18.10 1.34 -3.79
CA ALA A 165 18.98 0.38 -3.14
C ALA A 165 18.72 -1.08 -3.55
N THR A 166 17.55 -1.40 -4.11
CA THR A 166 17.28 -2.75 -4.65
C THR A 166 18.12 -3.09 -5.88
N GLY A 167 18.65 -2.10 -6.60
CA GLY A 167 19.41 -2.29 -7.82
C GLY A 167 18.61 -2.82 -9.01
N THR A 168 17.28 -2.79 -8.95
CA THR A 168 16.39 -3.41 -9.94
C THR A 168 15.96 -2.48 -11.07
N GLY A 169 16.33 -1.20 -11.05
CA GLY A 169 15.96 -0.23 -12.08
C GLY A 169 16.20 1.21 -11.67
N GLU A 170 15.80 2.13 -12.55
CA GLU A 170 15.80 3.56 -12.25
C GLU A 170 14.44 3.96 -11.67
N TRP A 171 14.46 4.63 -10.53
CA TRP A 171 13.27 5.10 -9.85
C TRP A 171 13.22 6.63 -9.87
N SER A 172 12.08 7.16 -10.24
CA SER A 172 11.80 8.60 -10.17
C SER A 172 10.43 8.81 -9.57
N GLY A 173 10.18 9.94 -8.93
CA GLY A 173 8.92 10.15 -8.26
C GLY A 173 8.52 11.61 -8.18
N VAL A 174 7.21 11.84 -8.05
CA VAL A 174 6.60 13.13 -7.72
C VAL A 174 6.00 13.01 -6.33
N ALA A 175 6.51 13.81 -5.39
CA ALA A 175 5.92 13.91 -4.07
C ALA A 175 4.99 15.12 -4.00
N SER A 176 3.86 14.96 -3.29
CA SER A 176 2.97 16.07 -3.00
C SER A 176 2.40 15.93 -1.59
N ARG A 177 2.10 17.06 -0.94
CA ARG A 177 1.28 17.10 0.25
C ARG A 177 -0.16 17.38 -0.16
N ALA A 178 -1.11 16.61 0.36
CA ALA A 178 -2.52 16.90 0.20
C ALA A 178 -2.82 18.32 0.74
N GLY A 179 -3.36 19.19 -0.10
CA GLY A 179 -3.68 20.58 0.27
C GLY A 179 -2.75 21.66 -0.29
N GLU A 180 -1.68 21.33 -1.01
CA GLU A 180 -0.80 22.30 -1.68
C GLU A 180 -1.21 22.55 -3.14
N GLY A 181 -2.49 22.73 -3.40
CA GLY A 181 -2.98 22.99 -4.74
C GLY A 181 -4.37 23.59 -4.73
N SER A 182 -4.43 24.89 -4.52
CA SER A 182 -5.57 25.74 -4.87
C SER A 182 -5.09 26.95 -5.64
#